data_41f0cac441db2a2d441268d75dcee4d8
#
_entry.id   41f0cac441db2a2d441268d75dcee4d8
#
_cell.length_a   1.000
_cell.length_b   1.000
_cell.length_c   1.000
_cell.angle_alpha   90.00
_cell.angle_beta   90.00
_cell.angle_gamma   90.00
#
_symmetry.space_group_name_H-M   'P 1'
#
loop_
_entity.id
_entity.type
_entity.pdbx_description
1 polymer ?
#
loop_
_entity_poly.entity_id
_entity_poly.type
_entity_poly.pdbx_seq_one_letter_code
_entity_poly.pdbx_strand_id
1 'polypeptide(L)'
;MRGVDPRAPCVIGVGQRTWHGDEVGDAGAPEPLVMWEDVARRAADDARVGAKALETLDAIDIVYCQTWQYDDPPARLSKRVGASPARRYYSGIGGTTPQVLVQDMAERILRGEVDLALVVGAEALATQRMYKKRGERYPYSFKPEQKRPYPWEAPFHPAEVAHEVLQAWLTFAIFDNARRAHVGVPLPEYRQQIGEMMAPMTRIAAANPHAWFRVERDVANIVEPRDDNRMVGYPYTKYMTSVMDVDMAAAVMLASQEHADALGVPSDRRVYLRGWCYATDPTYVAEHEDMWRSPAMAAASDTALAMAGLSADDVAHLDLYSCFASSLHFAKDALGIVHDDPRPLTVTGGLPYHGGAASNYMSHSIGAMAEVLRADPGSFGMVSGVGMHMTKHVYGIYSTDPGPVVPPDQAHVQSQLDSAPQKRIVEDHDGDATVAAYSVVHGRDGAPERGVLVCDVGEGARAYAKVDDPELLASAEERELVGTTVRSTPTPVTLATGGDGRVNLATW
;
A
#
# COMPACT_ATOMS: atom_id res chain seq x y z
N MET A 1 30.17 8.34 25.90
CA MET A 1 28.97 8.22 24.99
C MET A 1 28.90 9.52 24.21
N ARG A 2 28.93 9.48 22.87
CA ARG A 2 28.55 10.66 22.06
C ARG A 2 27.09 10.89 22.34
N GLY A 3 26.68 12.13 22.66
CA GLY A 3 25.25 12.47 22.83
C GLY A 3 24.46 12.13 21.57
N VAL A 4 23.14 11.95 21.72
CA VAL A 4 22.23 11.80 20.58
C VAL A 4 22.30 13.08 19.74
N ASP A 5 22.26 12.96 18.41
CA ASP A 5 22.18 14.11 17.51
C ASP A 5 20.96 14.96 17.87
N PRO A 6 21.10 16.26 18.20
CA PRO A 6 19.97 17.12 18.50
C PRO A 6 18.93 17.18 17.38
N ARG A 7 19.35 16.93 16.13
CA ARG A 7 18.48 16.93 14.96
C ARG A 7 17.97 15.51 14.58
N ALA A 8 18.24 14.47 15.38
CA ALA A 8 17.72 13.13 15.10
C ALA A 8 16.19 13.16 15.01
N PRO A 9 15.61 12.73 13.88
CA PRO A 9 14.17 12.72 13.71
C PRO A 9 13.56 11.55 14.49
N CYS A 10 12.56 11.83 15.30
CA CYS A 10 11.86 10.81 16.06
C CYS A 10 10.33 10.98 15.99
N VAL A 11 9.63 9.85 15.89
CA VAL A 11 8.21 9.76 16.16
C VAL A 11 8.03 9.86 17.68
N ILE A 12 7.32 10.89 18.10
CA ILE A 12 7.07 11.17 19.53
C ILE A 12 5.68 10.77 19.98
N GLY A 13 4.72 10.71 19.05
CA GLY A 13 3.35 10.32 19.32
C GLY A 13 2.64 9.74 18.11
N VAL A 14 1.75 8.79 18.37
CA VAL A 14 0.91 8.16 17.36
C VAL A 14 -0.55 8.16 17.80
N GLY A 15 -1.45 8.42 16.86
CA GLY A 15 -2.89 8.40 17.14
C GLY A 15 -3.59 7.55 16.11
N GLN A 16 -4.37 6.58 16.57
CA GLN A 16 -5.13 5.69 15.69
C GLN A 16 -6.58 5.58 16.19
N ARG A 17 -7.51 5.45 15.25
CA ARG A 17 -8.89 5.10 15.56
C ARG A 17 -9.59 4.45 14.38
N THR A 18 -10.38 3.44 14.69
CA THR A 18 -11.33 2.79 13.78
C THR A 18 -12.74 3.03 14.32
N TRP A 19 -13.65 3.46 13.45
CA TRP A 19 -15.07 3.65 13.78
C TRP A 19 -15.84 2.44 13.27
N HIS A 20 -16.00 1.43 14.13
CA HIS A 20 -16.73 0.21 13.78
C HIS A 20 -18.23 0.47 13.65
N GLY A 21 -18.88 -0.24 12.73
CA GLY A 21 -20.31 -0.04 12.47
C GLY A 21 -21.23 -0.27 13.68
N ASP A 22 -20.86 -1.16 14.60
CA ASP A 22 -21.55 -1.41 15.86
C ASP A 22 -21.40 -0.26 16.87
N GLU A 23 -20.33 0.53 16.80
CA GLU A 23 -20.11 1.70 17.63
C GLU A 23 -20.85 2.94 17.10
N VAL A 24 -20.83 3.14 15.77
CA VAL A 24 -21.34 4.37 15.15
C VAL A 24 -22.79 4.25 14.66
N GLY A 25 -23.31 3.03 14.54
CA GLY A 25 -24.68 2.74 14.15
C GLY A 25 -25.08 3.40 12.82
N ASP A 26 -26.32 3.86 12.77
CA ASP A 26 -26.90 4.46 11.55
C ASP A 26 -26.33 5.83 11.17
N ALA A 27 -25.66 6.51 12.09
CA ALA A 27 -25.03 7.81 11.82
C ALA A 27 -23.73 7.64 11.01
N GLY A 28 -23.06 6.49 11.14
CA GLY A 28 -21.74 6.25 10.56
C GLY A 28 -20.62 7.03 11.25
N ALA A 29 -19.41 6.92 10.73
CA ALA A 29 -18.26 7.67 11.20
C ALA A 29 -18.41 9.18 10.93
N PRO A 30 -17.74 10.04 11.72
CA PRO A 30 -17.71 11.47 11.42
C PRO A 30 -16.98 11.77 10.11
N GLU A 31 -17.11 13.01 9.63
CA GLU A 31 -16.38 13.44 8.44
C GLU A 31 -14.86 13.37 8.63
N PRO A 32 -14.07 13.19 7.56
CA PRO A 32 -12.62 13.07 7.64
C PRO A 32 -11.93 14.22 8.40
N LEU A 33 -12.41 15.43 8.30
CA LEU A 33 -11.87 16.59 9.03
C LEU A 33 -11.97 16.44 10.56
N VAL A 34 -13.05 15.81 11.06
CA VAL A 34 -13.21 15.51 12.48
C VAL A 34 -12.32 14.32 12.87
N MET A 35 -12.20 13.34 11.98
CA MET A 35 -11.35 12.17 12.19
C MET A 35 -9.87 12.59 12.28
N TRP A 36 -9.39 13.50 11.41
CA TRP A 36 -8.03 14.04 11.47
C TRP A 36 -7.75 14.75 12.79
N GLU A 37 -8.69 15.58 13.27
CA GLU A 37 -8.55 16.26 14.57
C GLU A 37 -8.49 15.26 15.73
N ASP A 38 -9.35 14.22 15.74
CA ASP A 38 -9.38 13.21 16.79
C ASP A 38 -8.03 12.48 16.90
N VAL A 39 -7.49 11.99 15.77
CA VAL A 39 -6.21 11.25 15.80
C VAL A 39 -4.99 12.15 16.01
N ALA A 40 -5.04 13.43 15.61
CA ALA A 40 -4.01 14.40 15.93
C ALA A 40 -3.93 14.66 17.45
N ARG A 41 -5.10 14.82 18.12
CA ARG A 41 -5.15 14.95 19.58
C ARG A 41 -4.65 13.70 20.28
N ARG A 42 -5.04 12.50 19.81
CA ARG A 42 -4.53 11.22 20.33
C ARG A 42 -3.01 11.12 20.19
N ALA A 43 -2.43 11.57 19.08
CA ALA A 43 -0.97 11.58 18.91
C ALA A 43 -0.27 12.50 19.92
N ALA A 44 -0.84 13.68 20.20
CA ALA A 44 -0.32 14.59 21.22
C ALA A 44 -0.47 14.03 22.65
N ASP A 45 -1.55 13.31 22.94
CA ASP A 45 -1.77 12.63 24.22
C ASP A 45 -0.79 11.45 24.38
N ASP A 46 -0.58 10.67 23.30
CA ASP A 46 0.41 9.58 23.27
C ASP A 46 1.83 10.06 23.51
N ALA A 47 2.21 11.22 22.95
CA ALA A 47 3.47 11.90 23.20
C ALA A 47 3.60 12.46 24.63
N ARG A 48 2.52 12.48 25.41
CA ARG A 48 2.38 13.09 26.76
C ARG A 48 2.66 14.60 26.79
N VAL A 49 2.43 15.29 25.65
CA VAL A 49 2.61 16.75 25.55
C VAL A 49 1.30 17.51 25.55
N GLY A 50 0.17 16.82 25.41
CA GLY A 50 -1.19 17.37 25.39
C GLY A 50 -1.50 18.20 24.15
N ALA A 51 -2.76 18.57 23.99
CA ALA A 51 -3.28 19.25 22.79
C ALA A 51 -2.62 20.61 22.49
N LYS A 52 -2.04 21.28 23.49
CA LYS A 52 -1.32 22.56 23.28
C LYS A 52 -0.11 22.44 22.36
N ALA A 53 0.57 21.29 22.32
CA ALA A 53 1.67 21.07 21.40
C ALA A 53 1.24 21.16 19.92
N LEU A 54 -0.03 20.85 19.62
CA LEU A 54 -0.56 20.97 18.26
C LEU A 54 -0.62 22.45 17.78
N GLU A 55 -0.71 23.42 18.68
CA GLU A 55 -0.73 24.85 18.33
C GLU A 55 0.64 25.32 17.82
N THR A 56 1.73 24.61 18.15
CA THR A 56 3.12 24.94 17.83
C THR A 56 3.68 24.14 16.64
N LEU A 57 2.85 23.41 15.90
CA LEU A 57 3.28 22.66 14.73
C LEU A 57 3.91 23.58 13.67
N ASP A 58 5.11 23.23 13.18
CA ASP A 58 5.76 23.88 12.05
C ASP A 58 5.24 23.36 10.71
N ALA A 59 4.80 22.09 10.69
CA ALA A 59 4.32 21.42 9.49
C ALA A 59 3.09 20.55 9.75
N ILE A 60 2.13 20.58 8.83
CA ILE A 60 0.99 19.68 8.74
C ILE A 60 0.91 19.13 7.32
N ASP A 61 1.14 17.82 7.19
CA ASP A 61 0.99 17.09 5.95
C ASP A 61 -0.21 16.14 6.07
N ILE A 62 -1.17 16.26 5.14
CA ILE A 62 -2.36 15.42 5.09
C ILE A 62 -2.25 14.44 3.93
N VAL A 63 -2.43 13.16 4.24
CA VAL A 63 -2.56 12.09 3.25
C VAL A 63 -3.85 12.30 2.46
N TYR A 64 -3.78 12.16 1.13
CA TYR A 64 -4.94 12.28 0.24
C TYR A 64 -6.12 11.44 0.73
N CYS A 65 -7.28 12.08 0.85
CA CYS A 65 -8.53 11.48 1.29
C CYS A 65 -9.49 11.30 0.11
N GLN A 66 -9.90 10.07 -0.18
CA GLN A 66 -10.88 9.78 -1.23
C GLN A 66 -12.30 10.11 -0.81
N THR A 67 -12.60 9.98 0.48
CA THR A 67 -13.96 10.14 1.01
C THR A 67 -14.53 11.51 0.72
N TRP A 68 -13.77 12.59 0.93
CA TRP A 68 -14.28 13.95 0.79
C TRP A 68 -13.20 14.93 0.36
N GLN A 69 -13.51 15.76 -0.65
CA GLN A 69 -12.60 16.75 -1.17
C GLN A 69 -12.90 18.12 -0.56
N TYR A 70 -12.13 18.48 0.47
CA TYR A 70 -12.16 19.84 1.03
C TYR A 70 -11.40 20.81 0.11
N ASP A 71 -11.71 22.11 0.22
CA ASP A 71 -11.05 23.17 -0.52
C ASP A 71 -9.56 23.33 -0.16
N ASP A 72 -9.23 23.31 1.13
CA ASP A 72 -7.87 23.37 1.67
C ASP A 72 -7.79 22.49 2.94
N PRO A 73 -7.62 21.16 2.80
CA PRO A 73 -7.58 20.26 3.92
C PRO A 73 -6.58 20.64 5.02
N PRO A 74 -5.30 20.99 4.73
CA PRO A 74 -4.35 21.39 5.75
C PRO A 74 -4.74 22.68 6.48
N ALA A 75 -5.26 23.69 5.79
CA ALA A 75 -5.72 24.91 6.45
C ALA A 75 -6.96 24.66 7.34
N ARG A 76 -7.86 23.77 6.90
CA ARG A 76 -9.03 23.38 7.70
C ARG A 76 -8.62 22.70 8.99
N LEU A 77 -7.68 21.74 8.92
CA LEU A 77 -7.16 21.06 10.12
C LEU A 77 -6.38 22.04 11.01
N SER A 78 -5.48 22.85 10.45
CA SER A 78 -4.72 23.87 11.21
C SER A 78 -5.63 24.73 12.08
N LYS A 79 -6.74 25.23 11.50
CA LYS A 79 -7.71 26.03 12.23
C LYS A 79 -8.37 25.25 13.39
N ARG A 80 -8.65 23.96 13.22
CA ARG A 80 -9.30 23.13 14.25
C ARG A 80 -8.38 22.82 15.43
N VAL A 81 -7.07 22.64 15.15
CA VAL A 81 -6.08 22.35 16.21
C VAL A 81 -5.42 23.62 16.75
N GLY A 82 -5.76 24.80 16.23
CA GLY A 82 -5.21 26.08 16.68
C GLY A 82 -3.81 26.38 16.16
N ALA A 83 -3.32 25.64 15.16
CA ALA A 83 -1.98 25.77 14.60
C ALA A 83 -1.89 26.85 13.49
N SER A 84 -0.67 27.38 13.30
CA SER A 84 -0.33 28.28 12.19
C SER A 84 0.97 27.82 11.53
N PRO A 85 1.02 26.58 10.99
CA PRO A 85 2.25 25.98 10.48
C PRO A 85 2.76 26.74 9.24
N ALA A 86 4.09 26.86 9.13
CA ALA A 86 4.73 27.43 7.95
C ALA A 86 4.58 26.53 6.72
N ARG A 87 4.57 25.19 6.94
CA ARG A 87 4.32 24.20 5.91
C ARG A 87 2.93 23.59 6.05
N ARG A 88 2.18 23.63 4.95
CA ARG A 88 0.90 22.94 4.78
C ARG A 88 0.91 22.18 3.47
N TYR A 89 0.72 20.88 3.52
CA TYR A 89 0.76 20.03 2.34
C TYR A 89 -0.38 19.02 2.30
N TYR A 90 -0.95 18.84 1.12
CA TYR A 90 -1.93 17.78 0.84
C TYR A 90 -1.37 16.88 -0.25
N SER A 91 -1.23 15.60 0.06
CA SER A 91 -0.48 14.68 -0.80
C SER A 91 -1.23 14.24 -2.05
N GLY A 92 -0.53 13.53 -2.93
CA GLY A 92 -1.08 12.68 -3.96
C GLY A 92 -1.59 11.34 -3.43
N ILE A 93 -2.17 10.53 -4.33
CA ILE A 93 -2.68 9.18 -4.05
C ILE A 93 -1.55 8.15 -4.11
N GLY A 94 -1.55 7.20 -3.18
CA GLY A 94 -0.64 6.05 -3.20
C GLY A 94 -0.49 5.37 -1.85
N GLY A 95 -0.33 4.06 -1.85
CA GLY A 95 -0.13 3.29 -0.63
C GLY A 95 1.21 3.57 0.08
N THR A 96 2.17 4.18 -0.62
CA THR A 96 3.47 4.60 -0.07
C THR A 96 3.42 5.95 0.66
N THR A 97 2.35 6.71 0.45
CA THR A 97 2.29 8.15 0.77
C THR A 97 2.64 8.48 2.24
N PRO A 98 2.11 7.82 3.29
CA PRO A 98 2.42 8.21 4.65
C PRO A 98 3.91 8.08 4.99
N GLN A 99 4.57 7.00 4.56
CA GLN A 99 6.01 6.83 4.80
C GLN A 99 6.83 7.86 4.01
N VAL A 100 6.44 8.17 2.78
CA VAL A 100 7.08 9.24 1.98
C VAL A 100 6.98 10.59 2.67
N LEU A 101 5.83 10.92 3.27
CA LEU A 101 5.67 12.14 4.04
C LEU A 101 6.50 12.14 5.33
N VAL A 102 6.55 11.01 6.04
CA VAL A 102 7.35 10.86 7.26
C VAL A 102 8.84 11.04 6.96
N GLN A 103 9.37 10.44 5.89
CA GLN A 103 10.77 10.61 5.52
C GLN A 103 11.09 12.03 5.01
N ASP A 104 10.19 12.70 4.27
CA ASP A 104 10.36 14.13 3.91
C ASP A 104 10.42 15.01 5.16
N MET A 105 9.57 14.76 6.15
CA MET A 105 9.64 15.46 7.43
C MET A 105 10.95 15.16 8.18
N ALA A 106 11.40 13.90 8.20
CA ALA A 106 12.68 13.52 8.81
C ALA A 106 13.86 14.28 8.17
N GLU A 107 13.91 14.38 6.86
CA GLU A 107 14.92 15.14 6.15
C GLU A 107 14.87 16.66 6.46
N ARG A 108 13.66 17.23 6.57
CA ARG A 108 13.48 18.64 6.97
C ARG A 108 13.91 18.88 8.40
N ILE A 109 13.64 17.95 9.31
CA ILE A 109 14.13 17.99 10.69
C ILE A 109 15.65 17.98 10.69
N LEU A 110 16.30 17.10 9.97
CA LEU A 110 17.77 17.04 9.86
C LEU A 110 18.39 18.34 9.33
N ARG A 111 17.72 19.02 8.40
CA ARG A 111 18.16 20.31 7.87
C ARG A 111 17.81 21.51 8.75
N GLY A 112 17.08 21.33 9.86
CA GLY A 112 16.65 22.41 10.74
C GLY A 112 15.53 23.29 10.17
N GLU A 113 14.79 22.81 9.19
CA GLU A 113 13.65 23.51 8.57
C GLU A 113 12.36 23.33 9.38
N VAL A 114 12.25 22.23 10.14
CA VAL A 114 11.09 21.82 10.93
C VAL A 114 11.58 21.24 12.25
N ASP A 115 10.90 21.58 13.35
CA ASP A 115 11.14 21.00 14.67
C ASP A 115 10.00 20.09 15.11
N LEU A 116 8.76 20.39 14.73
CA LEU A 116 7.56 19.64 15.08
C LEU A 116 6.61 19.51 13.88
N ALA A 117 6.29 18.27 13.51
CA ALA A 117 5.44 17.97 12.36
C ALA A 117 4.31 16.98 12.69
N LEU A 118 3.22 17.07 11.94
CA LEU A 118 2.11 16.14 11.97
C LEU A 118 1.87 15.60 10.55
N VAL A 119 1.91 14.26 10.41
CA VAL A 119 1.41 13.54 9.23
C VAL A 119 0.12 12.84 9.62
N VAL A 120 -0.97 13.07 8.89
CA VAL A 120 -2.30 12.59 9.27
C VAL A 120 -3.13 12.20 8.05
N GLY A 121 -3.96 11.17 8.18
CA GLY A 121 -4.89 10.75 7.15
C GLY A 121 -6.13 10.07 7.73
N ALA A 122 -7.20 10.04 6.94
CA ALA A 122 -8.46 9.37 7.30
C ALA A 122 -9.26 9.00 6.06
N GLU A 123 -10.04 7.94 6.19
CA GLU A 123 -11.09 7.57 5.25
C GLU A 123 -12.36 7.17 6.00
N ALA A 124 -13.51 7.54 5.46
CA ALA A 124 -14.85 7.14 5.93
C ALA A 124 -15.63 6.49 4.78
N LEU A 125 -15.00 5.53 4.08
CA LEU A 125 -15.54 4.90 2.88
C LEU A 125 -16.68 3.91 3.18
N ALA A 126 -16.65 3.23 4.33
CA ALA A 126 -17.75 2.36 4.78
C ALA A 126 -19.01 3.20 5.03
N THR A 127 -18.87 4.32 5.73
CA THR A 127 -19.94 5.30 5.95
C THR A 127 -20.44 5.88 4.63
N GLN A 128 -19.53 6.26 3.73
CA GLN A 128 -19.90 6.76 2.41
C GLN A 128 -20.75 5.73 1.63
N ARG A 129 -20.32 4.47 1.64
CA ARG A 129 -21.08 3.38 0.99
C ARG A 129 -22.45 3.19 1.61
N MET A 130 -22.57 3.31 2.95
CA MET A 130 -23.82 3.22 3.68
C MET A 130 -24.82 4.31 3.23
N TYR A 131 -24.41 5.58 3.24
CA TYR A 131 -25.24 6.70 2.78
C TYR A 131 -25.64 6.55 1.31
N LYS A 132 -24.70 6.16 0.44
CA LYS A 132 -24.98 5.90 -0.98
C LYS A 132 -26.06 4.84 -1.19
N LYS A 133 -26.02 3.75 -0.40
CA LYS A 133 -27.06 2.69 -0.46
C LYS A 133 -28.45 3.19 -0.03
N ARG A 134 -28.51 4.14 0.90
CA ARG A 134 -29.74 4.77 1.38
C ARG A 134 -30.26 5.88 0.47
N GLY A 135 -29.46 6.33 -0.50
CA GLY A 135 -29.79 7.50 -1.34
C GLY A 135 -29.74 8.81 -0.56
N GLU A 136 -29.07 8.85 0.58
CA GLU A 136 -28.98 9.98 1.47
C GLU A 136 -27.73 10.83 1.19
N ARG A 137 -27.79 12.12 1.57
CA ARG A 137 -26.62 13.02 1.50
C ARG A 137 -25.76 12.86 2.75
N TYR A 138 -24.44 12.96 2.57
CA TYR A 138 -23.51 12.98 3.69
C TYR A 138 -23.72 14.24 4.52
N PRO A 139 -23.77 14.14 5.85
CA PRO A 139 -23.91 15.28 6.76
C PRO A 139 -22.56 15.99 6.99
N TYR A 140 -21.69 16.02 5.96
CA TYR A 140 -20.36 16.59 6.06
C TYR A 140 -20.40 18.10 5.90
N SER A 141 -19.55 18.80 6.68
CA SER A 141 -19.34 20.24 6.55
C SER A 141 -18.60 20.57 5.28
N PHE A 142 -18.92 21.69 4.67
CA PHE A 142 -18.40 22.17 3.40
C PHE A 142 -18.89 21.37 2.19
N LYS A 143 -19.04 22.06 1.07
CA LYS A 143 -19.31 21.43 -0.22
C LYS A 143 -18.02 20.78 -0.72
N PRO A 144 -18.10 19.58 -1.33
CA PRO A 144 -16.92 18.98 -1.91
C PRO A 144 -16.42 19.86 -3.07
N GLU A 145 -15.13 20.16 -3.08
CA GLU A 145 -14.48 20.75 -4.25
C GLU A 145 -13.85 19.63 -5.07
N GLN A 146 -14.20 19.53 -6.35
CA GLN A 146 -13.61 18.57 -7.28
C GLN A 146 -12.21 19.01 -7.76
N LYS A 147 -11.44 19.66 -6.90
CA LYS A 147 -10.05 19.96 -7.21
C LYS A 147 -9.19 18.75 -6.93
N ARG A 148 -8.65 18.17 -7.99
CA ARG A 148 -7.57 17.20 -7.85
C ARG A 148 -6.35 17.96 -7.36
N PRO A 149 -5.71 17.53 -6.25
CA PRO A 149 -4.59 18.25 -5.64
C PRO A 149 -3.31 18.20 -6.48
N TYR A 150 -3.32 17.47 -7.58
CA TYR A 150 -2.21 17.27 -8.52
C TYR A 150 -2.77 17.00 -9.91
N PRO A 151 -1.96 17.23 -10.98
CA PRO A 151 -2.33 16.80 -12.33
C PRO A 151 -2.68 15.31 -12.32
N TRP A 152 -3.84 14.97 -12.81
CA TRP A 152 -4.22 13.59 -13.00
C TRP A 152 -3.60 13.10 -14.31
N GLU A 153 -2.51 12.40 -14.22
CA GLU A 153 -2.03 11.57 -15.30
C GLU A 153 -2.76 10.23 -15.23
N ALA A 154 -3.26 9.76 -16.37
CA ALA A 154 -3.86 8.43 -16.41
C ALA A 154 -2.76 7.41 -16.08
N PRO A 155 -2.88 6.66 -14.97
CA PRO A 155 -1.83 5.73 -14.56
C PRO A 155 -1.85 4.43 -15.39
N PHE A 156 -2.49 4.46 -16.57
CA PHE A 156 -2.73 3.30 -17.40
C PHE A 156 -2.32 3.57 -18.85
N HIS A 157 -1.64 2.60 -19.46
CA HIS A 157 -1.41 2.60 -20.89
C HIS A 157 -2.73 2.44 -21.66
N PRO A 158 -2.89 3.01 -22.88
CA PRO A 158 -4.09 2.78 -23.70
C PRO A 158 -4.44 1.29 -23.89
N ALA A 159 -3.44 0.44 -24.09
CA ALA A 159 -3.63 -1.02 -24.16
C ALA A 159 -4.21 -1.61 -22.86
N GLU A 160 -3.80 -1.12 -21.68
CA GLU A 160 -4.37 -1.56 -20.39
C GLU A 160 -5.83 -1.15 -20.28
N VAL A 161 -6.17 0.07 -20.73
CA VAL A 161 -7.56 0.55 -20.77
C VAL A 161 -8.40 -0.30 -21.70
N ALA A 162 -7.91 -0.59 -22.91
CA ALA A 162 -8.62 -1.41 -23.91
C ALA A 162 -8.88 -2.84 -23.41
N HIS A 163 -7.88 -3.45 -22.76
CA HIS A 163 -7.96 -4.81 -22.23
C HIS A 163 -8.53 -4.87 -20.78
N GLU A 164 -8.99 -3.73 -20.22
CA GLU A 164 -9.59 -3.60 -18.88
C GLU A 164 -8.66 -4.06 -17.74
N VAL A 165 -7.35 -3.81 -17.87
CA VAL A 165 -6.32 -4.08 -16.85
C VAL A 165 -6.23 -2.87 -15.90
N LEU A 166 -7.32 -2.59 -15.18
CA LEU A 166 -7.48 -1.35 -14.40
C LEU A 166 -7.58 -1.57 -12.90
N GLN A 167 -7.98 -2.76 -12.49
CA GLN A 167 -8.19 -3.07 -11.07
C GLN A 167 -6.90 -3.59 -10.43
N ALA A 168 -6.58 -3.06 -9.25
CA ALA A 168 -5.37 -3.48 -8.54
C ALA A 168 -5.34 -5.00 -8.27
N TRP A 169 -6.46 -5.60 -7.83
CA TRP A 169 -6.51 -7.04 -7.59
C TRP A 169 -6.18 -7.87 -8.85
N LEU A 170 -6.48 -7.37 -10.05
CA LEU A 170 -6.15 -8.04 -11.32
C LEU A 170 -4.66 -7.90 -11.65
N THR A 171 -4.11 -6.69 -11.58
CA THR A 171 -2.70 -6.45 -11.90
C THR A 171 -1.77 -7.19 -10.94
N PHE A 172 -2.09 -7.20 -9.64
CA PHE A 172 -1.33 -7.93 -8.64
C PHE A 172 -1.44 -9.46 -8.82
N ALA A 173 -2.60 -9.97 -9.26
CA ALA A 173 -2.77 -11.39 -9.59
C ALA A 173 -1.94 -11.80 -10.83
N ILE A 174 -1.81 -10.92 -11.83
CA ILE A 174 -0.95 -11.14 -13.00
C ILE A 174 0.51 -11.32 -12.55
N PHE A 175 1.03 -10.44 -11.71
CA PHE A 175 2.38 -10.56 -11.16
C PHE A 175 2.55 -11.83 -10.30
N ASP A 176 1.54 -12.20 -9.51
CA ASP A 176 1.61 -13.37 -8.64
C ASP A 176 1.68 -14.69 -9.45
N ASN A 177 0.92 -14.79 -10.54
CA ASN A 177 0.98 -15.95 -11.43
C ASN A 177 2.33 -16.03 -12.17
N ALA A 178 2.93 -14.91 -12.56
CA ALA A 178 4.27 -14.89 -13.13
C ALA A 178 5.31 -15.39 -12.12
N ARG A 179 5.24 -14.90 -10.87
CA ARG A 179 6.14 -15.36 -9.80
C ARG A 179 5.97 -16.84 -9.51
N ARG A 180 4.72 -17.31 -9.38
CA ARG A 180 4.44 -18.73 -9.17
C ARG A 180 5.09 -19.61 -10.24
N ALA A 181 4.94 -19.24 -11.51
CA ALA A 181 5.56 -19.97 -12.60
C ALA A 181 7.09 -19.95 -12.52
N HIS A 182 7.68 -18.78 -12.18
CA HIS A 182 9.13 -18.64 -12.00
C HIS A 182 9.68 -19.54 -10.90
N VAL A 183 9.01 -19.59 -9.74
CA VAL A 183 9.43 -20.46 -8.63
C VAL A 183 9.03 -21.93 -8.81
N GLY A 184 8.28 -22.26 -9.87
CA GLY A 184 7.94 -23.63 -10.25
C GLY A 184 6.93 -24.31 -9.33
N VAL A 185 6.10 -23.57 -8.58
CA VAL A 185 5.10 -24.13 -7.67
C VAL A 185 3.81 -24.44 -8.43
N PRO A 186 3.23 -25.66 -8.28
CA PRO A 186 1.96 -26.02 -8.90
C PRO A 186 0.80 -25.13 -8.46
N LEU A 187 -0.19 -24.91 -9.35
CA LEU A 187 -1.33 -24.01 -9.13
C LEU A 187 -2.08 -24.27 -7.81
N PRO A 188 -2.50 -25.50 -7.47
CA PRO A 188 -3.23 -25.75 -6.22
C PRO A 188 -2.37 -25.49 -4.97
N GLU A 189 -1.09 -25.91 -5.02
CA GLU A 189 -0.15 -25.74 -3.92
C GLU A 189 0.15 -24.27 -3.64
N TYR A 190 0.25 -23.45 -4.68
CA TYR A 190 0.53 -22.02 -4.52
C TYR A 190 -0.57 -21.27 -3.77
N ARG A 191 -1.85 -21.59 -4.06
CA ARG A 191 -2.98 -21.01 -3.30
C ARG A 191 -2.94 -21.42 -1.83
N GLN A 192 -2.58 -22.67 -1.55
CA GLN A 192 -2.37 -23.18 -0.20
C GLN A 192 -1.27 -22.36 0.52
N GLN A 193 -0.12 -22.14 -0.14
CA GLN A 193 0.99 -21.34 0.39
C GLN A 193 0.58 -19.89 0.66
N ILE A 194 -0.25 -19.27 -0.21
CA ILE A 194 -0.83 -17.94 0.06
C ILE A 194 -1.65 -17.97 1.36
N GLY A 195 -2.51 -18.97 1.52
CA GLY A 195 -3.31 -19.13 2.74
C GLY A 195 -2.47 -19.30 4.00
N GLU A 196 -1.42 -20.11 3.94
CA GLU A 196 -0.47 -20.35 5.03
C GLU A 196 0.29 -19.07 5.42
N MET A 197 0.65 -18.24 4.44
CA MET A 197 1.27 -16.93 4.67
C MET A 197 0.28 -15.92 5.30
N MET A 198 -0.98 -15.95 4.89
CA MET A 198 -1.97 -14.93 5.30
C MET A 198 -2.75 -15.30 6.57
N ALA A 199 -2.96 -16.58 6.89
CA ALA A 199 -3.71 -17.00 8.07
C ALA A 199 -3.12 -16.45 9.39
N PRO A 200 -1.80 -16.46 9.65
CA PRO A 200 -1.22 -15.84 10.83
C PRO A 200 -1.53 -14.35 10.97
N MET A 201 -1.67 -13.63 9.86
CA MET A 201 -1.99 -12.19 9.87
C MET A 201 -3.39 -11.94 10.45
N THR A 202 -4.35 -12.86 10.23
CA THR A 202 -5.70 -12.74 10.78
C THR A 202 -5.72 -12.82 12.31
N ARG A 203 -4.82 -13.60 12.92
CA ARG A 203 -4.65 -13.68 14.37
C ARG A 203 -4.17 -12.36 14.96
N ILE A 204 -3.22 -11.71 14.28
CA ILE A 204 -2.73 -10.38 14.68
C ILE A 204 -3.86 -9.35 14.56
N ALA A 205 -4.60 -9.35 13.45
CA ALA A 205 -5.76 -8.47 13.28
C ALA A 205 -6.84 -8.71 14.34
N ALA A 206 -7.10 -9.97 14.71
CA ALA A 206 -8.10 -10.31 15.74
C ALA A 206 -7.74 -9.72 17.11
N ALA A 207 -6.44 -9.62 17.42
CA ALA A 207 -5.93 -9.04 18.67
C ALA A 207 -5.77 -7.51 18.60
N ASN A 208 -5.72 -6.90 17.39
CA ASN A 208 -5.52 -5.48 17.21
C ASN A 208 -6.83 -4.68 17.37
N PRO A 209 -6.97 -3.78 18.38
CA PRO A 209 -8.21 -3.01 18.60
C PRO A 209 -8.52 -2.05 17.43
N HIS A 210 -7.53 -1.71 16.59
CA HIS A 210 -7.69 -0.83 15.45
C HIS A 210 -8.01 -1.57 14.15
N ALA A 211 -7.99 -2.92 14.13
CA ALA A 211 -8.31 -3.68 12.92
C ALA A 211 -9.80 -3.63 12.61
N TRP A 212 -10.14 -3.49 11.31
CA TRP A 212 -11.53 -3.49 10.83
C TRP A 212 -12.21 -4.83 11.01
N PHE A 213 -11.50 -5.94 10.69
CA PHE A 213 -11.97 -7.30 10.92
C PHE A 213 -11.17 -7.99 12.04
N ARG A 214 -11.74 -8.05 13.22
CA ARG A 214 -11.16 -8.74 14.37
C ARG A 214 -11.60 -10.21 14.44
N VAL A 215 -11.29 -10.95 13.37
CA VAL A 215 -11.71 -12.34 13.21
C VAL A 215 -10.53 -13.19 12.77
N GLU A 216 -10.18 -14.21 13.56
CA GLU A 216 -9.18 -15.22 13.18
C GLU A 216 -9.78 -16.17 12.12
N ARG A 217 -8.99 -16.47 11.08
CA ARG A 217 -9.34 -17.39 9.99
C ARG A 217 -8.23 -18.42 9.79
N ASP A 218 -8.62 -19.66 9.56
CA ASP A 218 -7.71 -20.69 9.12
C ASP A 218 -7.44 -20.60 7.61
N VAL A 219 -6.51 -21.41 7.13
CA VAL A 219 -6.09 -21.45 5.73
C VAL A 219 -7.27 -21.75 4.80
N ALA A 220 -8.09 -22.76 5.13
CA ALA A 220 -9.24 -23.17 4.31
C ALA A 220 -10.25 -22.01 4.17
N ASN A 221 -10.48 -21.27 5.25
CA ASN A 221 -11.34 -20.08 5.26
C ASN A 221 -10.87 -19.00 4.28
N ILE A 222 -9.56 -18.88 4.04
CA ILE A 222 -8.95 -17.88 3.16
C ILE A 222 -8.93 -18.37 1.71
N VAL A 223 -8.55 -19.62 1.46
CA VAL A 223 -8.28 -20.11 0.11
C VAL A 223 -9.50 -20.69 -0.60
N GLU A 224 -10.49 -21.21 0.13
CA GLU A 224 -11.66 -21.85 -0.47
C GLU A 224 -12.71 -20.82 -0.91
N PRO A 225 -13.14 -20.85 -2.19
CA PRO A 225 -14.26 -20.02 -2.63
C PRO A 225 -15.56 -20.43 -1.94
N ARG A 226 -16.30 -19.44 -1.41
CA ARG A 226 -17.60 -19.59 -0.73
C ARG A 226 -18.43 -18.32 -0.94
N ASP A 227 -19.69 -18.33 -0.53
CA ASP A 227 -20.60 -17.18 -0.68
C ASP A 227 -20.05 -15.88 -0.06
N ASP A 228 -19.36 -15.99 1.08
CA ASP A 228 -18.74 -14.84 1.76
C ASP A 228 -17.28 -14.57 1.29
N ASN A 229 -16.66 -15.54 0.60
CA ASN A 229 -15.29 -15.51 0.12
C ASN A 229 -15.17 -15.94 -1.36
N ARG A 230 -15.91 -15.29 -2.26
CA ARG A 230 -15.90 -15.62 -3.69
C ARG A 230 -14.52 -15.42 -4.33
N MET A 231 -14.27 -16.07 -5.45
CA MET A 231 -13.16 -15.71 -6.34
C MET A 231 -13.35 -14.26 -6.84
N VAL A 232 -12.25 -13.54 -7.01
CA VAL A 232 -12.20 -12.17 -7.52
C VAL A 232 -11.38 -12.13 -8.81
N GLY A 233 -10.16 -12.60 -8.74
CA GLY A 233 -9.25 -12.75 -9.86
C GLY A 233 -8.19 -13.78 -9.51
N TYR A 234 -8.10 -14.84 -10.32
CA TYR A 234 -7.22 -15.97 -10.03
C TYR A 234 -5.76 -15.53 -9.82
N PRO A 235 -5.09 -15.88 -8.69
CA PRO A 235 -5.47 -16.91 -7.71
C PRO A 235 -6.27 -16.39 -6.50
N TYR A 236 -6.74 -15.15 -6.47
CA TYR A 236 -7.25 -14.48 -5.29
C TYR A 236 -8.74 -14.71 -5.03
N THR A 237 -9.04 -15.13 -3.81
CA THR A 237 -10.37 -14.98 -3.20
C THR A 237 -10.50 -13.58 -2.58
N LYS A 238 -11.72 -13.20 -2.20
CA LYS A 238 -12.01 -11.92 -1.55
C LYS A 238 -11.18 -11.69 -0.28
N TYR A 239 -10.93 -12.74 0.53
CA TYR A 239 -10.15 -12.63 1.77
C TYR A 239 -8.63 -12.51 1.55
N MET A 240 -8.16 -12.65 0.31
CA MET A 240 -6.77 -12.39 -0.08
C MET A 240 -6.57 -10.96 -0.61
N THR A 241 -7.63 -10.12 -0.61
CA THR A 241 -7.59 -8.77 -1.18
C THR A 241 -7.76 -7.70 -0.11
N SER A 242 -7.10 -6.57 -0.28
CA SER A 242 -7.24 -5.39 0.56
C SER A 242 -8.69 -4.91 0.64
N VAL A 243 -9.12 -4.49 1.82
CA VAL A 243 -10.46 -3.94 2.06
C VAL A 243 -10.35 -2.43 2.25
N MET A 244 -10.96 -1.67 1.31
CA MET A 244 -10.97 -0.20 1.35
C MET A 244 -12.24 0.40 1.97
N ASP A 245 -13.34 -0.35 2.01
CA ASP A 245 -14.61 0.10 2.61
C ASP A 245 -14.49 0.10 4.15
N VAL A 246 -13.72 1.03 4.70
CA VAL A 246 -13.41 1.16 6.13
C VAL A 246 -13.57 2.62 6.57
N ASP A 247 -13.74 2.81 7.89
CA ASP A 247 -13.81 4.13 8.53
C ASP A 247 -12.67 4.21 9.57
N MET A 248 -11.52 4.73 9.14
CA MET A 248 -10.28 4.67 9.91
C MET A 248 -9.46 5.95 9.74
N ALA A 249 -8.76 6.35 10.79
CA ALA A 249 -7.81 7.45 10.76
C ALA A 249 -6.56 7.14 11.58
N ALA A 250 -5.43 7.69 11.16
CA ALA A 250 -4.19 7.64 11.92
C ALA A 250 -3.36 8.90 11.71
N ALA A 251 -2.56 9.23 12.73
CA ALA A 251 -1.64 10.35 12.76
C ALA A 251 -0.29 9.93 13.34
N VAL A 252 0.77 10.50 12.79
CA VAL A 252 2.16 10.36 13.26
C VAL A 252 2.70 11.75 13.55
N MET A 253 3.14 11.97 14.79
CA MET A 253 3.74 13.21 15.25
C MET A 253 5.25 13.03 15.34
N LEU A 254 6.01 13.88 14.63
CA LEU A 254 7.48 13.82 14.57
C LEU A 254 8.07 15.07 15.19
N ALA A 255 9.23 14.91 15.82
CA ALA A 255 10.03 16.04 16.31
C ALA A 255 11.52 15.80 16.08
N SER A 256 12.32 16.89 16.14
CA SER A 256 13.75 16.75 16.41
C SER A 256 13.98 16.27 17.84
N GLN A 257 15.12 15.60 18.07
CA GLN A 257 15.51 15.18 19.43
C GLN A 257 15.49 16.34 20.42
N GLU A 258 16.11 17.48 20.09
CA GLU A 258 16.15 18.64 20.96
C GLU A 258 14.78 19.25 21.23
N HIS A 259 13.88 19.25 20.25
CA HIS A 259 12.51 19.74 20.43
C HIS A 259 11.69 18.78 21.29
N ALA A 260 11.86 17.47 21.11
CA ALA A 260 11.26 16.46 21.98
C ALA A 260 11.71 16.61 23.44
N ASP A 261 12.99 16.95 23.67
CA ASP A 261 13.51 17.30 25.00
C ASP A 261 12.86 18.56 25.57
N ALA A 262 12.74 19.62 24.73
CA ALA A 262 12.12 20.89 25.14
C ALA A 262 10.62 20.74 25.47
N LEU A 263 9.90 19.88 24.77
CA LEU A 263 8.52 19.52 25.06
C LEU A 263 8.36 18.60 26.28
N GLY A 264 9.45 18.03 26.79
CA GLY A 264 9.42 17.05 27.88
C GLY A 264 8.86 15.69 27.48
N VAL A 265 8.93 15.32 26.21
CA VAL A 265 8.53 13.97 25.73
C VAL A 265 9.39 12.93 26.43
N PRO A 266 8.79 11.95 27.14
CA PRO A 266 9.59 10.89 27.79
C PRO A 266 10.38 10.07 26.76
N SER A 267 11.57 9.60 27.16
CA SER A 267 12.43 8.80 26.26
C SER A 267 11.78 7.49 25.83
N ASP A 268 10.96 6.89 26.69
CA ASP A 268 10.21 5.66 26.39
C ASP A 268 9.09 5.84 25.36
N ARG A 269 8.82 7.09 24.93
CA ARG A 269 7.83 7.41 23.90
C ARG A 269 8.46 7.65 22.54
N ARG A 270 9.79 7.79 22.45
CA ARG A 270 10.51 8.16 21.23
C ARG A 270 10.88 6.95 20.41
N VAL A 271 10.58 7.00 19.12
CA VAL A 271 10.97 6.00 18.12
C VAL A 271 11.66 6.71 16.97
N TYR A 272 12.93 6.44 16.77
CA TYR A 272 13.77 7.12 15.79
C TYR A 272 13.64 6.47 14.42
N LEU A 273 13.56 7.29 13.38
CA LEU A 273 13.67 6.85 12.00
C LEU A 273 15.16 6.63 11.68
N ARG A 274 15.54 5.39 11.37
CA ARG A 274 16.93 4.93 11.25
C ARG A 274 17.38 4.74 9.82
N GLY A 275 16.44 4.47 8.91
CA GLY A 275 16.72 4.29 7.51
C GLY A 275 15.44 4.38 6.69
N TRP A 276 15.57 4.83 5.44
CA TRP A 276 14.45 4.89 4.49
C TRP A 276 14.92 4.95 3.06
N CYS A 277 14.09 4.49 2.15
CA CYS A 277 14.23 4.77 0.73
C CYS A 277 12.89 4.62 0.02
N TYR A 278 12.68 5.44 -1.01
CA TYR A 278 11.60 5.32 -1.97
C TYR A 278 12.20 5.09 -3.35
N ALA A 279 11.63 4.14 -4.10
CA ALA A 279 12.01 3.86 -5.48
C ALA A 279 10.79 3.41 -6.30
N THR A 280 10.91 3.47 -7.64
CA THR A 280 9.84 3.08 -8.55
C THR A 280 10.30 2.10 -9.61
N ASP A 281 9.47 1.10 -9.89
CA ASP A 281 9.51 0.27 -11.07
C ASP A 281 8.81 0.97 -12.25
N PRO A 282 8.86 0.44 -13.50
CA PRO A 282 8.12 0.94 -14.62
C PRO A 282 6.62 1.16 -14.31
N THR A 283 6.03 2.18 -14.94
CA THR A 283 4.65 2.60 -14.61
C THR A 283 3.62 1.59 -15.02
N TYR A 284 3.77 0.99 -16.20
CA TYR A 284 2.78 0.08 -16.78
C TYR A 284 3.16 -1.38 -16.56
N VAL A 285 2.15 -2.23 -16.32
CA VAL A 285 2.35 -3.64 -15.94
C VAL A 285 3.21 -4.40 -16.94
N ALA A 286 2.96 -4.25 -18.23
CA ALA A 286 3.69 -4.99 -19.26
C ALA A 286 5.10 -4.42 -19.57
N GLU A 287 5.48 -3.26 -19.03
CA GLU A 287 6.83 -2.69 -19.20
C GLU A 287 7.89 -3.35 -18.33
N HIS A 288 7.50 -4.02 -17.24
CA HIS A 288 8.45 -4.69 -16.34
C HIS A 288 9.22 -5.76 -17.10
N GLU A 289 10.58 -5.69 -17.10
CA GLU A 289 11.41 -6.72 -17.75
C GLU A 289 11.08 -8.09 -17.21
N ASP A 290 11.08 -8.24 -15.89
CA ASP A 290 10.67 -9.44 -15.16
C ASP A 290 9.31 -9.23 -14.48
N MET A 291 8.33 -10.08 -14.81
CA MET A 291 7.00 -10.04 -14.20
C MET A 291 6.96 -10.70 -12.81
N TRP A 292 8.05 -11.29 -12.34
CA TRP A 292 8.10 -12.12 -11.14
C TRP A 292 8.87 -11.48 -9.97
N ARG A 293 9.47 -10.32 -10.16
CA ARG A 293 10.21 -9.57 -9.13
C ARG A 293 10.07 -8.06 -9.31
N SER A 294 10.41 -7.30 -8.26
CA SER A 294 10.49 -5.84 -8.28
C SER A 294 11.92 -5.40 -7.96
N PRO A 295 12.69 -4.94 -8.94
CA PRO A 295 14.00 -4.33 -8.71
C PRO A 295 13.94 -3.12 -7.78
N ALA A 296 12.87 -2.31 -7.85
CA ALA A 296 12.70 -1.14 -6.99
C ALA A 296 12.44 -1.52 -5.52
N MET A 297 11.72 -2.62 -5.25
CA MET A 297 11.58 -3.14 -3.87
C MET A 297 12.94 -3.52 -3.30
N ALA A 298 13.75 -4.27 -4.07
CA ALA A 298 15.08 -4.67 -3.63
C ALA A 298 15.98 -3.46 -3.36
N ALA A 299 16.06 -2.52 -4.33
CA ALA A 299 16.89 -1.31 -4.18
C ALA A 299 16.45 -0.44 -2.99
N ALA A 300 15.12 -0.28 -2.78
CA ALA A 300 14.61 0.53 -1.68
C ALA A 300 14.86 -0.14 -0.32
N SER A 301 14.64 -1.45 -0.19
CA SER A 301 14.88 -2.19 1.06
C SER A 301 16.36 -2.23 1.41
N ASP A 302 17.24 -2.56 0.44
CA ASP A 302 18.69 -2.60 0.63
C ASP A 302 19.24 -1.22 1.06
N THR A 303 18.77 -0.15 0.41
CA THR A 303 19.19 1.22 0.75
C THR A 303 18.74 1.61 2.16
N ALA A 304 17.50 1.29 2.55
CA ALA A 304 16.98 1.59 3.89
C ALA A 304 17.74 0.81 4.97
N LEU A 305 18.02 -0.47 4.74
CA LEU A 305 18.82 -1.33 5.63
C LEU A 305 20.26 -0.83 5.74
N ALA A 306 20.94 -0.56 4.63
CA ALA A 306 22.30 -0.06 4.61
C ALA A 306 22.43 1.29 5.34
N MET A 307 21.43 2.19 5.21
CA MET A 307 21.39 3.45 5.94
C MET A 307 21.35 3.24 7.46
N ALA A 308 20.62 2.21 7.91
CA ALA A 308 20.56 1.84 9.33
C ALA A 308 21.77 1.00 9.80
N GLY A 309 22.61 0.53 8.86
CA GLY A 309 23.74 -0.38 9.15
C GLY A 309 23.29 -1.80 9.48
N LEU A 310 22.19 -2.27 8.88
CA LEU A 310 21.54 -3.54 9.19
C LEU A 310 21.48 -4.46 7.95
N SER A 311 21.28 -5.73 8.22
CA SER A 311 20.74 -6.73 7.30
C SER A 311 19.26 -7.00 7.59
N ALA A 312 18.58 -7.73 6.71
CA ALA A 312 17.19 -8.12 6.95
C ALA A 312 17.01 -9.01 8.18
N ASP A 313 18.03 -9.77 8.56
CA ASP A 313 18.01 -10.65 9.74
C ASP A 313 18.08 -9.87 11.07
N ASP A 314 18.59 -8.64 11.05
CA ASP A 314 18.65 -7.77 12.23
C ASP A 314 17.30 -7.11 12.55
N VAL A 315 16.33 -7.19 11.66
CA VAL A 315 14.99 -6.61 11.82
C VAL A 315 14.08 -7.58 12.55
N ALA A 316 13.71 -7.26 13.79
CA ALA A 316 12.89 -8.12 14.63
C ALA A 316 11.39 -8.07 14.26
N HIS A 317 10.89 -6.89 13.86
CA HIS A 317 9.47 -6.65 13.61
C HIS A 317 9.24 -6.15 12.19
N LEU A 318 8.25 -6.74 11.51
CA LEU A 318 7.91 -6.42 10.13
C LEU A 318 6.46 -5.95 10.01
N ASP A 319 6.20 -4.97 9.16
CA ASP A 319 4.88 -4.68 8.62
C ASP A 319 5.00 -4.49 7.11
N LEU A 320 5.02 -5.62 6.39
CA LEU A 320 5.13 -5.63 4.95
C LEU A 320 3.77 -5.31 4.32
N TYR A 321 3.77 -4.45 3.32
CA TYR A 321 2.54 -4.00 2.67
C TYR A 321 1.82 -5.15 1.98
N SER A 322 0.64 -5.47 2.45
CA SER A 322 -0.10 -6.69 2.12
C SER A 322 -1.40 -6.42 1.38
N CYS A 323 -1.41 -5.47 0.44
CA CYS A 323 -2.63 -5.22 -0.34
C CYS A 323 -3.09 -6.49 -1.08
N PHE A 324 -2.16 -7.32 -1.54
CA PHE A 324 -2.37 -8.63 -2.16
C PHE A 324 -1.19 -9.55 -1.83
N ALA A 325 -1.33 -10.85 -2.06
CA ALA A 325 -0.28 -11.82 -1.75
C ALA A 325 1.01 -11.56 -2.53
N SER A 326 0.92 -11.12 -3.80
CA SER A 326 2.12 -10.79 -4.60
C SER A 326 2.97 -9.68 -3.98
N SER A 327 2.38 -8.66 -3.33
CA SER A 327 3.19 -7.63 -2.67
C SER A 327 4.00 -8.19 -1.50
N LEU A 328 3.44 -9.15 -0.74
CA LEU A 328 4.18 -9.86 0.31
C LEU A 328 5.26 -10.77 -0.26
N HIS A 329 4.94 -11.53 -1.32
CA HIS A 329 5.90 -12.41 -1.98
C HIS A 329 7.10 -11.64 -2.51
N PHE A 330 6.87 -10.54 -3.23
CA PHE A 330 7.92 -9.70 -3.80
C PHE A 330 8.77 -9.03 -2.72
N ALA A 331 8.15 -8.58 -1.62
CA ALA A 331 8.87 -8.03 -0.48
C ALA A 331 9.72 -9.10 0.22
N LYS A 332 9.19 -10.31 0.40
CA LYS A 332 9.97 -11.44 0.95
C LYS A 332 11.16 -11.78 0.07
N ASP A 333 10.96 -11.87 -1.25
CA ASP A 333 12.03 -12.17 -2.21
C ASP A 333 13.11 -11.07 -2.19
N ALA A 334 12.70 -9.79 -2.14
CA ALA A 334 13.62 -8.66 -2.07
C ALA A 334 14.46 -8.66 -0.77
N LEU A 335 13.87 -9.08 0.35
CA LEU A 335 14.53 -9.14 1.65
C LEU A 335 15.24 -10.48 1.93
N GLY A 336 15.14 -11.46 1.04
CA GLY A 336 15.67 -12.81 1.26
C GLY A 336 14.95 -13.59 2.36
N ILE A 337 13.71 -13.21 2.70
CA ILE A 337 12.91 -13.87 3.75
C ILE A 337 12.41 -15.22 3.24
N VAL A 338 12.88 -16.30 3.86
CA VAL A 338 12.51 -17.68 3.50
C VAL A 338 11.07 -18.03 3.90
N HIS A 339 10.56 -19.13 3.36
CA HIS A 339 9.15 -19.53 3.59
C HIS A 339 8.85 -19.80 5.08
N ASP A 340 9.77 -20.40 5.79
CA ASP A 340 9.66 -20.80 7.20
C ASP A 340 10.26 -19.79 8.19
N ASP A 341 10.48 -18.54 7.76
CA ASP A 341 10.90 -17.45 8.65
C ASP A 341 9.87 -17.28 9.78
N PRO A 342 10.30 -17.34 11.05
CA PRO A 342 9.37 -17.33 12.18
C PRO A 342 8.75 -15.94 12.46
N ARG A 343 9.29 -14.87 11.85
CA ARG A 343 8.80 -13.50 12.10
C ARG A 343 7.43 -13.30 11.46
N PRO A 344 6.46 -12.74 12.19
CA PRO A 344 5.23 -12.27 11.58
C PRO A 344 5.51 -11.20 10.50
N LEU A 345 4.83 -11.31 9.36
CA LEU A 345 5.00 -10.34 8.25
C LEU A 345 4.27 -9.00 8.49
N THR A 346 3.56 -8.88 9.61
CA THR A 346 2.76 -7.68 9.95
C THR A 346 2.69 -7.49 11.46
N VAL A 347 2.60 -6.23 11.90
CA VAL A 347 2.26 -5.86 13.28
C VAL A 347 0.83 -5.30 13.37
N THR A 348 0.20 -4.97 12.23
CA THR A 348 -1.18 -4.49 12.18
C THR A 348 -2.21 -5.61 12.00
N GLY A 349 -1.87 -6.66 11.27
CA GLY A 349 -2.75 -7.69 10.72
C GLY A 349 -2.93 -7.61 9.21
N GLY A 350 -2.36 -6.58 8.55
CA GLY A 350 -2.33 -6.41 7.09
C GLY A 350 -3.63 -5.87 6.49
N LEU A 351 -3.52 -5.32 5.29
CA LEU A 351 -4.62 -4.62 4.60
C LEU A 351 -5.91 -5.43 4.40
N PRO A 352 -5.87 -6.76 4.17
CA PRO A 352 -7.10 -7.54 4.02
C PRO A 352 -7.90 -7.69 5.32
N TYR A 353 -7.27 -7.57 6.48
CA TYR A 353 -7.88 -7.83 7.78
C TYR A 353 -7.86 -6.62 8.70
N HIS A 354 -6.74 -5.92 8.81
CA HIS A 354 -6.67 -4.64 9.49
C HIS A 354 -7.55 -3.58 8.80
N GLY A 355 -7.61 -3.63 7.48
CA GLY A 355 -8.26 -2.63 6.65
C GLY A 355 -7.25 -1.71 5.98
N GLY A 356 -7.49 -1.43 4.70
CA GLY A 356 -6.70 -0.51 3.88
C GLY A 356 -7.43 0.82 3.74
N ALA A 357 -7.16 1.79 4.60
CA ALA A 357 -7.74 3.13 4.54
C ALA A 357 -7.19 3.92 3.33
N ALA A 358 -7.44 3.42 2.13
CA ALA A 358 -6.94 3.93 0.85
C ALA A 358 -5.44 4.27 0.91
N SER A 359 -5.03 5.54 0.76
CA SER A 359 -3.63 5.95 0.82
C SER A 359 -3.05 5.99 2.25
N ASN A 360 -3.88 5.85 3.31
CA ASN A 360 -3.46 6.11 4.70
C ASN A 360 -3.03 4.87 5.50
N TYR A 361 -3.01 3.67 4.92
CA TYR A 361 -2.67 2.46 5.69
C TYR A 361 -1.32 2.56 6.41
N MET A 362 -0.28 3.08 5.77
CA MET A 362 1.04 3.15 6.40
C MET A 362 1.12 4.07 7.62
N SER A 363 0.19 5.02 7.80
CA SER A 363 0.11 5.76 9.07
C SER A 363 -0.28 4.83 10.23
N HIS A 364 -1.15 3.84 9.99
CA HIS A 364 -1.47 2.78 10.95
C HIS A 364 -0.31 1.82 11.16
N SER A 365 0.38 1.46 10.08
CA SER A 365 1.59 0.62 10.11
C SER A 365 2.68 1.24 10.98
N ILE A 366 3.01 2.52 10.75
CA ILE A 366 4.00 3.26 11.55
C ILE A 366 3.54 3.41 13.00
N GLY A 367 2.24 3.67 13.24
CA GLY A 367 1.66 3.75 14.57
C GLY A 367 1.80 2.45 15.35
N ALA A 368 1.39 1.33 14.76
CA ALA A 368 1.51 0.00 15.36
C ALA A 368 2.98 -0.41 15.58
N MET A 369 3.86 -0.10 14.61
CA MET A 369 5.28 -0.36 14.73
C MET A 369 5.90 0.43 15.90
N ALA A 370 5.52 1.69 16.08
CA ALA A 370 6.00 2.50 17.20
C ALA A 370 5.57 1.91 18.56
N GLU A 371 4.35 1.40 18.67
CA GLU A 371 3.86 0.73 19.88
C GLU A 371 4.64 -0.57 20.18
N VAL A 372 4.88 -1.39 19.14
CA VAL A 372 5.65 -2.64 19.26
C VAL A 372 7.09 -2.36 19.71
N LEU A 373 7.77 -1.41 19.08
CA LEU A 373 9.15 -1.05 19.41
C LEU A 373 9.29 -0.46 20.83
N ARG A 374 8.29 0.29 21.30
CA ARG A 374 8.24 0.78 22.69
C ARG A 374 8.06 -0.37 23.71
N ALA A 375 7.40 -1.45 23.30
CA ALA A 375 7.25 -2.66 24.11
C ALA A 375 8.50 -3.58 24.05
N ASP A 376 9.31 -3.45 23.01
CA ASP A 376 10.58 -4.21 22.80
C ASP A 376 11.75 -3.25 22.51
N PRO A 377 12.18 -2.46 23.52
CA PRO A 377 13.18 -1.42 23.33
C PRO A 377 14.53 -1.96 22.85
N GLY A 378 15.13 -1.24 21.89
CA GLY A 378 16.43 -1.60 21.29
C GLY A 378 16.30 -2.49 20.06
N SER A 379 15.12 -3.06 19.80
CA SER A 379 14.85 -3.80 18.56
C SER A 379 14.70 -2.85 17.36
N PHE A 380 14.79 -3.44 16.15
CA PHE A 380 14.53 -2.75 14.89
C PHE A 380 13.24 -3.27 14.25
N GLY A 381 12.46 -2.34 13.74
CA GLY A 381 11.25 -2.63 12.98
C GLY A 381 11.30 -2.04 11.59
N MET A 382 10.71 -2.74 10.61
CA MET A 382 10.59 -2.32 9.23
C MET A 382 9.12 -2.20 8.84
N VAL A 383 8.78 -1.08 8.21
CA VAL A 383 7.51 -0.92 7.50
C VAL A 383 7.76 -0.78 6.01
N SER A 384 6.89 -1.33 5.17
CA SER A 384 6.96 -1.13 3.73
C SER A 384 5.65 -0.62 3.15
N GLY A 385 5.71 0.00 1.97
CA GLY A 385 4.55 0.49 1.23
C GLY A 385 4.64 0.19 -0.24
N VAL A 386 3.48 -0.12 -0.83
CA VAL A 386 3.33 -0.32 -2.28
C VAL A 386 2.25 0.62 -2.80
N GLY A 387 2.52 1.29 -3.91
CA GLY A 387 1.57 2.17 -4.57
C GLY A 387 1.38 1.83 -6.04
N MET A 388 0.23 2.24 -6.57
CA MET A 388 -0.21 1.95 -7.94
C MET A 388 -0.27 0.45 -8.23
N HIS A 389 0.20 0.00 -9.38
CA HIS A 389 0.15 -1.38 -9.87
C HIS A 389 1.52 -2.06 -9.71
N MET A 390 1.99 -2.26 -8.45
CA MET A 390 3.33 -2.75 -8.13
C MET A 390 4.45 -1.81 -8.64
N THR A 391 4.20 -0.51 -8.64
CA THR A 391 5.07 0.48 -9.28
C THR A 391 5.89 1.29 -8.27
N LYS A 392 5.28 1.68 -7.14
CA LYS A 392 5.90 2.56 -6.15
C LYS A 392 6.22 1.77 -4.89
N HIS A 393 7.44 1.91 -4.39
CA HIS A 393 7.90 1.15 -3.22
C HIS A 393 8.60 2.08 -2.24
N VAL A 394 8.33 1.88 -0.96
CA VAL A 394 8.98 2.61 0.13
C VAL A 394 9.25 1.68 1.30
N TYR A 395 10.38 1.88 1.96
CA TYR A 395 10.75 1.20 3.19
C TYR A 395 11.16 2.21 4.24
N GLY A 396 10.80 1.95 5.50
CA GLY A 396 11.21 2.72 6.67
C GLY A 396 11.68 1.81 7.79
N ILE A 397 12.85 2.11 8.37
CA ILE A 397 13.45 1.39 9.50
C ILE A 397 13.32 2.25 10.75
N TYR A 398 12.84 1.67 11.81
CA TYR A 398 12.57 2.33 13.09
C TYR A 398 13.20 1.59 14.26
N SER A 399 13.57 2.32 15.32
CA SER A 399 14.05 1.77 16.60
C SER A 399 13.85 2.77 17.73
N THR A 400 13.75 2.30 18.97
CA THR A 400 13.83 3.18 20.15
C THR A 400 15.25 3.67 20.41
N ASP A 401 16.26 3.00 19.83
CA ASP A 401 17.65 3.41 19.95
C ASP A 401 18.00 4.46 18.90
N PRO A 402 18.44 5.66 19.29
CA PRO A 402 18.92 6.67 18.37
C PRO A 402 20.20 6.21 17.68
N GLY A 403 20.49 6.75 16.50
CA GLY A 403 21.74 6.47 15.79
C GLY A 403 22.00 7.53 14.72
N PRO A 404 23.19 7.49 14.11
CA PRO A 404 23.52 8.40 13.03
C PRO A 404 22.56 8.15 11.86
N VAL A 405 22.12 9.24 11.22
CA VAL A 405 21.22 9.19 10.09
C VAL A 405 21.76 10.11 9.00
N VAL A 406 21.99 9.55 7.82
CA VAL A 406 22.38 10.31 6.62
C VAL A 406 21.36 9.95 5.54
N PRO A 407 20.56 10.92 5.04
CA PRO A 407 19.58 10.65 3.99
C PRO A 407 20.21 9.98 2.77
N PRO A 408 19.53 9.00 2.15
CA PRO A 408 20.06 8.33 0.97
C PRO A 408 19.99 9.23 -0.26
N ASP A 409 20.88 9.00 -1.22
CA ASP A 409 20.75 9.60 -2.55
C ASP A 409 19.69 8.83 -3.37
N GLN A 410 18.42 9.11 -3.09
CA GLN A 410 17.30 8.46 -3.77
C GLN A 410 17.31 8.72 -5.28
N ALA A 411 17.81 9.88 -5.73
CA ALA A 411 17.91 10.18 -7.15
C ALA A 411 18.92 9.27 -7.86
N HIS A 412 20.04 8.97 -7.20
CA HIS A 412 21.00 8.00 -7.72
C HIS A 412 20.42 6.59 -7.78
N VAL A 413 19.74 6.13 -6.72
CA VAL A 413 19.07 4.82 -6.69
C VAL A 413 18.08 4.71 -7.86
N GLN A 414 17.22 5.71 -8.06
CA GLN A 414 16.24 5.72 -9.15
C GLN A 414 16.92 5.73 -10.52
N SER A 415 17.96 6.53 -10.69
CA SER A 415 18.70 6.60 -11.98
C SER A 415 19.31 5.25 -12.39
N GLN A 416 19.74 4.44 -11.42
CA GLN A 416 20.21 3.08 -11.71
C GLN A 416 19.07 2.17 -12.17
N LEU A 417 17.90 2.25 -11.55
CA LEU A 417 16.70 1.51 -11.94
C LEU A 417 16.22 1.93 -13.33
N ASP A 418 16.19 3.22 -13.62
CA ASP A 418 15.74 3.77 -14.90
C ASP A 418 16.67 3.39 -16.07
N SER A 419 17.91 3.00 -15.77
CA SER A 419 18.86 2.52 -16.78
C SER A 419 18.65 1.04 -17.17
N ALA A 420 17.84 0.31 -16.41
CA ALA A 420 17.55 -1.09 -16.69
C ALA A 420 16.65 -1.25 -17.93
N PRO A 421 16.76 -2.38 -18.67
CA PRO A 421 15.88 -2.65 -19.78
C PRO A 421 14.40 -2.65 -19.38
N GLN A 422 13.54 -2.14 -20.26
CA GLN A 422 12.09 -2.18 -20.12
C GLN A 422 11.47 -2.75 -21.40
N LYS A 423 10.35 -3.44 -21.26
CA LYS A 423 9.58 -3.93 -22.40
C LYS A 423 8.77 -2.81 -23.03
N ARG A 424 8.69 -2.80 -24.36
CA ARG A 424 7.81 -1.89 -25.08
C ARG A 424 6.41 -2.49 -25.21
N ILE A 425 5.37 -1.72 -24.92
CA ILE A 425 3.98 -2.16 -25.11
C ILE A 425 3.55 -1.97 -26.56
N VAL A 426 3.01 -3.01 -27.18
CA VAL A 426 2.40 -3.02 -28.51
C VAL A 426 0.89 -3.13 -28.33
N GLU A 427 0.12 -2.22 -28.92
CA GLU A 427 -1.33 -2.20 -28.79
C GLU A 427 -2.01 -3.31 -29.59
N ASP A 428 -1.65 -3.43 -30.88
CA ASP A 428 -2.14 -4.45 -31.81
C ASP A 428 -1.04 -5.48 -32.12
N HIS A 429 -1.35 -6.76 -31.92
CA HIS A 429 -0.46 -7.86 -32.30
C HIS A 429 -1.22 -8.96 -33.04
N ASP A 430 -0.79 -9.28 -34.26
CA ASP A 430 -1.31 -10.40 -35.08
C ASP A 430 -0.21 -11.44 -35.28
N GLY A 431 -0.25 -12.51 -34.53
CA GLY A 431 0.76 -13.54 -34.58
C GLY A 431 0.81 -14.42 -33.35
N ASP A 432 1.82 -15.27 -33.33
CA ASP A 432 2.13 -16.10 -32.16
C ASP A 432 2.72 -15.22 -31.05
N ALA A 433 2.30 -15.47 -29.81
CA ALA A 433 2.72 -14.75 -28.63
C ALA A 433 2.94 -15.72 -27.46
N THR A 434 3.96 -15.50 -26.66
CA THR A 434 4.28 -16.34 -25.50
C THR A 434 3.70 -15.70 -24.24
N VAL A 435 2.89 -16.42 -23.49
CA VAL A 435 2.31 -15.92 -22.23
C VAL A 435 3.41 -15.70 -21.19
N ALA A 436 3.63 -14.46 -20.79
CA ALA A 436 4.55 -14.08 -19.71
C ALA A 436 3.86 -14.04 -18.35
N ALA A 437 2.58 -13.67 -18.32
CA ALA A 437 1.76 -13.59 -17.11
C ALA A 437 0.28 -13.60 -17.47
N TYR A 438 -0.59 -13.95 -16.51
CA TYR A 438 -2.03 -13.96 -16.75
C TYR A 438 -2.83 -13.87 -15.45
N SER A 439 -4.13 -13.61 -15.58
CA SER A 439 -5.14 -13.85 -14.55
C SER A 439 -6.50 -14.11 -15.18
N VAL A 440 -7.40 -14.77 -14.44
CA VAL A 440 -8.80 -14.99 -14.80
C VAL A 440 -9.68 -14.15 -13.88
N VAL A 441 -10.49 -13.28 -14.47
CA VAL A 441 -11.45 -12.42 -13.77
C VAL A 441 -12.71 -13.20 -13.48
N HIS A 442 -13.22 -13.09 -12.25
CA HIS A 442 -14.46 -13.74 -11.82
C HIS A 442 -15.57 -12.72 -11.56
N GLY A 443 -16.77 -13.09 -11.97
CA GLY A 443 -17.99 -12.36 -11.71
C GLY A 443 -18.41 -12.36 -10.24
N ARG A 444 -19.50 -11.68 -9.95
CA ARG A 444 -20.06 -11.65 -8.59
C ARG A 444 -20.65 -12.99 -8.15
N ASP A 445 -21.04 -13.82 -9.10
CA ASP A 445 -21.49 -15.19 -8.91
C ASP A 445 -20.33 -16.19 -8.71
N GLY A 446 -19.08 -15.74 -8.84
CA GLY A 446 -17.87 -16.53 -8.74
C GLY A 446 -17.49 -17.29 -10.01
N ALA A 447 -18.25 -17.13 -11.11
CA ALA A 447 -17.92 -17.74 -12.39
C ALA A 447 -16.80 -16.98 -13.13
N PRO A 448 -15.92 -17.65 -13.88
CA PRO A 448 -14.97 -17.00 -14.78
C PRO A 448 -15.69 -16.16 -15.84
N GLU A 449 -15.31 -14.90 -16.00
CA GLU A 449 -15.88 -13.97 -17.00
C GLU A 449 -14.95 -13.76 -18.19
N ARG A 450 -13.66 -13.56 -17.94
CA ARG A 450 -12.62 -13.33 -18.95
C ARG A 450 -11.23 -13.62 -18.41
N GLY A 451 -10.33 -13.99 -19.29
CA GLY A 451 -8.90 -14.04 -19.04
C GLY A 451 -8.19 -12.78 -19.55
N VAL A 452 -7.14 -12.38 -18.86
CA VAL A 452 -6.19 -11.36 -19.31
C VAL A 452 -4.81 -11.97 -19.33
N LEU A 453 -4.17 -11.88 -20.48
CA LEU A 453 -2.79 -12.34 -20.69
C LEU A 453 -1.88 -11.13 -20.93
N VAL A 454 -0.66 -11.22 -20.42
CA VAL A 454 0.49 -10.39 -20.82
C VAL A 454 1.43 -11.29 -21.61
N CYS A 455 1.69 -10.96 -22.86
CA CYS A 455 2.37 -11.85 -23.79
C CYS A 455 3.65 -11.21 -24.34
N ASP A 456 4.77 -11.94 -24.33
CA ASP A 456 5.96 -11.58 -25.09
C ASP A 456 5.70 -11.82 -26.59
N VAL A 457 5.93 -10.77 -27.41
CA VAL A 457 5.67 -10.78 -28.86
C VAL A 457 6.94 -10.61 -29.70
N GLY A 458 8.10 -10.83 -29.10
CA GLY A 458 9.41 -10.66 -29.73
C GLY A 458 9.97 -9.25 -29.64
N GLU A 459 11.23 -9.09 -30.02
CA GLU A 459 11.95 -7.79 -30.11
C GLU A 459 11.86 -6.90 -28.84
N GLY A 460 11.84 -7.51 -27.65
CA GLY A 460 11.73 -6.79 -26.39
C GLY A 460 10.37 -6.12 -26.18
N ALA A 461 9.32 -6.64 -26.82
CA ALA A 461 7.96 -6.08 -26.77
C ALA A 461 6.97 -7.05 -26.11
N ARG A 462 5.90 -6.47 -25.54
CA ARG A 462 4.74 -7.19 -24.98
C ARG A 462 3.44 -6.62 -25.50
N ALA A 463 2.43 -7.47 -25.58
CA ALA A 463 1.05 -7.11 -25.84
C ALA A 463 0.14 -7.70 -24.76
N TYR A 464 -0.95 -7.04 -24.50
CA TYR A 464 -2.07 -7.63 -23.74
C TYR A 464 -2.95 -8.43 -24.70
N ALA A 465 -3.58 -9.50 -24.20
CA ALA A 465 -4.62 -10.21 -24.92
C ALA A 465 -5.73 -10.66 -23.96
N LYS A 466 -6.98 -10.73 -24.48
CA LYS A 466 -8.14 -11.26 -23.76
C LYS A 466 -8.43 -12.69 -24.19
N VAL A 467 -8.94 -13.45 -23.25
CA VAL A 467 -9.56 -14.77 -23.47
C VAL A 467 -11.00 -14.69 -22.99
N ASP A 468 -11.95 -15.00 -23.85
CA ASP A 468 -13.39 -15.00 -23.57
C ASP A 468 -14.07 -16.37 -23.82
N ASP A 469 -13.32 -17.34 -24.34
CA ASP A 469 -13.79 -18.71 -24.52
C ASP A 469 -13.93 -19.41 -23.16
N PRO A 470 -15.14 -19.91 -22.79
CA PRO A 470 -15.38 -20.51 -21.47
C PRO A 470 -14.55 -21.78 -21.18
N GLU A 471 -14.23 -22.59 -22.19
CA GLU A 471 -13.43 -23.82 -22.01
C GLU A 471 -11.97 -23.45 -21.75
N LEU A 472 -11.47 -22.45 -22.46
CA LEU A 472 -10.13 -21.91 -22.25
C LEU A 472 -9.99 -21.27 -20.87
N LEU A 473 -10.98 -20.51 -20.43
CA LEU A 473 -11.00 -19.88 -19.10
C LEU A 473 -10.97 -20.90 -17.98
N ALA A 474 -11.78 -21.96 -18.08
CA ALA A 474 -11.80 -23.04 -17.10
C ALA A 474 -10.42 -23.74 -17.03
N SER A 475 -9.80 -24.00 -18.20
CA SER A 475 -8.48 -24.64 -18.26
C SER A 475 -7.35 -23.75 -17.74
N ALA A 476 -7.51 -22.44 -17.77
CA ALA A 476 -6.50 -21.47 -17.34
C ALA A 476 -6.19 -21.53 -15.83
N GLU A 477 -7.10 -22.08 -15.04
CA GLU A 477 -6.93 -22.26 -13.60
C GLU A 477 -6.44 -23.66 -13.21
N GLU A 478 -6.43 -24.59 -14.17
CA GLU A 478 -6.04 -25.98 -13.96
C GLU A 478 -4.67 -26.33 -14.54
N ARG A 479 -4.21 -25.61 -15.54
CA ARG A 479 -2.94 -25.83 -16.22
C ARG A 479 -2.05 -24.59 -16.22
N GLU A 480 -0.74 -24.83 -16.37
CA GLU A 480 0.23 -23.73 -16.56
C GLU A 480 0.04 -23.06 -17.91
N LEU A 481 -0.15 -21.73 -17.88
CA LEU A 481 -0.19 -20.93 -19.09
C LEU A 481 1.10 -20.15 -19.34
N VAL A 482 1.83 -19.78 -18.29
CA VAL A 482 3.09 -19.04 -18.46
C VAL A 482 4.08 -19.90 -19.27
N GLY A 483 4.66 -19.29 -20.30
CA GLY A 483 5.55 -19.98 -21.25
C GLY A 483 4.82 -20.71 -22.38
N THR A 484 3.47 -20.77 -22.40
CA THR A 484 2.74 -21.36 -23.54
C THR A 484 2.61 -20.36 -24.68
N THR A 485 2.46 -20.88 -25.91
CA THR A 485 2.20 -20.08 -27.10
C THR A 485 0.70 -19.98 -27.35
N VAL A 486 0.23 -18.78 -27.63
CA VAL A 486 -1.14 -18.47 -28.07
C VAL A 486 -1.11 -17.73 -29.40
N ARG A 487 -2.17 -17.85 -30.18
CA ARG A 487 -2.41 -17.00 -31.35
C ARG A 487 -3.16 -15.75 -30.93
N SER A 488 -2.56 -14.58 -31.14
CA SER A 488 -3.15 -13.27 -30.85
C SER A 488 -3.66 -12.64 -32.14
N THR A 489 -4.88 -12.10 -32.12
CA THR A 489 -5.50 -11.45 -33.29
C THR A 489 -6.21 -10.16 -32.87
N PRO A 490 -5.83 -8.99 -33.43
CA PRO A 490 -6.47 -7.73 -33.15
C PRO A 490 -7.92 -7.71 -33.65
N THR A 491 -8.85 -7.52 -32.74
CA THR A 491 -10.29 -7.61 -33.01
C THR A 491 -10.99 -6.29 -32.69
N PRO A 492 -11.78 -5.73 -33.58
CA PRO A 492 -12.60 -4.53 -33.32
C PRO A 492 -13.61 -4.80 -32.19
N VAL A 493 -13.72 -3.90 -31.23
CA VAL A 493 -14.67 -3.97 -30.12
C VAL A 493 -15.20 -2.59 -29.76
N THR A 494 -16.34 -2.54 -29.07
CA THR A 494 -16.75 -1.33 -28.34
C THR A 494 -16.10 -1.38 -26.97
N LEU A 495 -15.26 -0.38 -26.66
CA LEU A 495 -14.54 -0.31 -25.39
C LEU A 495 -15.49 -0.04 -24.22
N ALA A 496 -15.15 -0.52 -23.03
CA ALA A 496 -15.90 -0.26 -21.79
C ALA A 496 -15.97 1.26 -21.45
N THR A 497 -15.02 2.03 -21.93
CA THR A 497 -15.00 3.51 -21.83
C THR A 497 -15.92 4.22 -22.83
N GLY A 498 -16.52 3.48 -23.75
CA GLY A 498 -17.31 3.97 -24.89
C GLY A 498 -16.44 4.28 -26.11
N GLY A 499 -17.02 4.15 -27.28
CA GLY A 499 -16.32 4.32 -28.56
C GLY A 499 -15.72 3.04 -29.14
N ASP A 500 -15.30 3.13 -30.38
CA ASP A 500 -14.68 2.01 -31.10
C ASP A 500 -13.22 1.88 -30.71
N GLY A 501 -12.74 0.65 -30.55
CA GLY A 501 -11.37 0.31 -30.25
C GLY A 501 -11.00 -1.09 -30.73
N ARG A 502 -9.82 -1.56 -30.36
CA ARG A 502 -9.34 -2.90 -30.66
C ARG A 502 -8.80 -3.56 -29.40
N VAL A 503 -8.99 -4.84 -29.31
CA VAL A 503 -8.34 -5.71 -28.33
C VAL A 503 -7.74 -6.90 -29.05
N ASN A 504 -6.64 -7.43 -28.52
CA ASN A 504 -6.11 -8.69 -29.00
C ASN A 504 -6.91 -9.82 -28.36
N LEU A 505 -7.49 -10.72 -29.15
CA LEU A 505 -8.08 -11.96 -28.67
C LEU A 505 -7.09 -13.10 -28.83
N ALA A 506 -6.92 -13.87 -27.76
CA ALA A 506 -6.04 -15.02 -27.75
C ALA A 506 -6.82 -16.32 -27.93
N THR A 507 -6.25 -17.23 -28.75
CA THR A 507 -6.72 -18.59 -28.94
C THR A 507 -5.53 -19.56 -28.86
N TRP A 508 -5.80 -20.84 -28.48
CA TRP A 508 -4.79 -21.89 -28.44
C TRP A 508 -4.87 -22.80 -29.64
#